data_ffb96df9f45fcc44bd98f78be033165a
#
_entry.id   ffb96df9f45fcc44bd98f78be033165a
#
_cell.length_a   1.000
_cell.length_b   1.000
_cell.length_c   1.000
_cell.angle_alpha   90.00
_cell.angle_beta   90.00
_cell.angle_gamma   90.00
#
_symmetry.space_group_name_H-M   'P 1'
#
loop_
_entity.id
_entity.type
_entity.pdbx_description
1 polymer ?
#
loop_
_entity_poly.entity_id
_entity_poly.type
_entity_poly.pdbx_seq_one_letter_code
_entity_poly.pdbx_strand_id
1 'polypeptide(L)'
;MPVTGRTQLLVSMIGFIAVLGVSRTGAQQSTASLSPAALAEIAQVEAAVDGIEEATLARLANPPDNQVQQVELLGKLMLYDKNLSVNRNEACAFCHMPETGFTGPVSELNRTTGSYPGSVRTRFSQRKPQSHAYAPLSPVLHYNPGQGDLVGGNFWDMRATGRRLGNPAAEQAEGPPTNPVEMGLPDLACAVYRASQRPYRALFERVWGAQAFAIAWPVNVETVCNVPGPAPTADPMPVHLSEVDRGRAVATFDQMAQSIAGYESSAEVTSFTSKYDAVLAGKTQFTAQEQQGYDLFRGKAQCNSCHRDGGPGEDPLFTDFTASNIGTPANPVLPFYAEGQRDAQGYVANPAGASFVDLGVGNFLDSGHQLSHPSAVDARWLPLVPGNKGRFQVPTLRNVDKRPYPGFIKAYGHNGYFKSLKSIVHFYNTRDTLPRCQANDPGEGTTCWPAPESTDNINTKRVGRLGLSEAEEDALVAFMQTLTDGFTSRGVQ
;
A
#
# COMPACT_ATOMS: atom_id res chain seq x y z
N MET A 1 84.83 -13.72 -36.62
CA MET A 1 84.74 -14.03 -38.07
C MET A 1 83.38 -14.52 -38.33
N PRO A 2 82.71 -14.17 -39.43
CA PRO A 2 81.32 -14.01 -39.51
C PRO A 2 80.57 -15.26 -40.01
N VAL A 3 79.25 -15.40 -39.73
CA VAL A 3 78.39 -16.11 -40.61
C VAL A 3 76.95 -15.56 -40.47
N THR A 4 76.47 -15.15 -41.55
CA THR A 4 75.23 -14.65 -42.04
C THR A 4 74.02 -15.50 -41.76
N GLY A 5 72.91 -14.86 -41.48
CA GLY A 5 71.60 -15.42 -41.34
C GLY A 5 70.89 -15.76 -42.66
N ARG A 6 69.89 -16.60 -42.57
CA ARG A 6 68.81 -16.70 -43.57
C ARG A 6 67.52 -16.98 -42.89
N THR A 7 66.58 -16.09 -43.09
CA THR A 7 65.16 -16.16 -42.74
C THR A 7 64.46 -17.24 -43.57
N GLN A 8 63.75 -18.16 -42.94
CA GLN A 8 62.76 -19.00 -43.62
C GLN A 8 61.37 -18.70 -43.05
N LEU A 9 60.47 -18.27 -43.95
CA LEU A 9 59.03 -18.20 -43.70
C LEU A 9 58.44 -19.59 -43.50
N LEU A 10 57.80 -19.82 -42.38
CA LEU A 10 56.87 -20.92 -42.21
C LEU A 10 55.46 -20.36 -42.36
N VAL A 11 54.76 -20.81 -43.39
CA VAL A 11 53.32 -20.62 -43.62
C VAL A 11 52.63 -21.64 -42.73
N SER A 12 51.93 -21.17 -41.70
CA SER A 12 51.11 -21.98 -40.84
C SER A 12 49.67 -21.93 -41.30
N MET A 13 49.14 -23.06 -41.76
CA MET A 13 47.72 -23.27 -42.05
C MET A 13 46.93 -23.26 -40.73
N ILE A 14 46.09 -22.24 -40.55
CA ILE A 14 45.10 -22.19 -39.47
C ILE A 14 43.85 -22.94 -39.95
N GLY A 15 43.66 -24.14 -39.40
CA GLY A 15 42.40 -24.85 -39.54
C GLY A 15 41.28 -24.18 -38.78
N PHE A 16 40.24 -23.77 -39.50
CA PHE A 16 39.00 -23.29 -38.90
C PHE A 16 38.27 -24.49 -38.24
N ILE A 17 38.30 -24.56 -36.89
CA ILE A 17 37.36 -25.37 -36.15
C ILE A 17 36.10 -24.52 -35.95
N ALA A 18 35.05 -24.82 -36.66
CA ALA A 18 33.72 -24.25 -36.43
C ALA A 18 33.20 -24.78 -35.08
N VAL A 19 33.35 -23.97 -34.04
CA VAL A 19 32.65 -24.19 -32.78
C VAL A 19 31.19 -23.76 -33.02
N LEU A 20 30.29 -24.72 -33.16
CA LEU A 20 28.86 -24.52 -33.07
C LEU A 20 28.54 -24.00 -31.65
N GLY A 21 28.52 -22.69 -31.54
CA GLY A 21 28.02 -22.01 -30.37
C GLY A 21 26.51 -22.29 -30.22
N VAL A 22 26.17 -23.17 -29.29
CA VAL A 22 24.79 -23.26 -28.80
C VAL A 22 24.51 -21.96 -28.11
N SER A 23 23.79 -21.06 -28.82
CA SER A 23 23.19 -19.89 -28.23
C SER A 23 22.18 -20.35 -27.18
N ARG A 24 22.62 -20.42 -25.92
CA ARG A 24 21.69 -20.36 -24.81
C ARG A 24 21.11 -18.94 -24.83
N THR A 25 19.91 -18.80 -25.40
CA THR A 25 19.03 -17.67 -25.12
C THR A 25 18.70 -17.75 -23.62
N GLY A 26 19.59 -17.21 -22.80
CA GLY A 26 19.27 -16.91 -21.41
C GLY A 26 18.12 -15.92 -21.45
N ALA A 27 16.96 -16.34 -20.96
CA ALA A 27 15.90 -15.40 -20.62
C ALA A 27 16.53 -14.33 -19.74
N GLN A 28 16.64 -13.13 -20.28
CA GLN A 28 17.09 -11.96 -19.54
C GLN A 28 16.08 -11.75 -18.43
N GLN A 29 16.46 -12.03 -17.18
CA GLN A 29 15.68 -11.68 -16.02
C GLN A 29 15.47 -10.16 -16.05
N SER A 30 14.28 -9.76 -16.40
CA SER A 30 13.80 -8.38 -16.23
C SER A 30 13.53 -8.18 -14.73
N THR A 31 14.59 -8.01 -13.94
CA THR A 31 14.45 -7.28 -12.69
C THR A 31 14.07 -5.87 -13.11
N ALA A 32 12.88 -5.41 -12.72
CA ALA A 32 12.44 -4.05 -13.01
C ALA A 32 13.49 -3.10 -12.40
N SER A 33 14.41 -2.62 -13.24
CA SER A 33 15.38 -1.64 -12.80
C SER A 33 14.66 -0.30 -12.66
N LEU A 34 14.66 0.25 -11.46
CA LEU A 34 14.11 1.58 -11.22
C LEU A 34 14.81 2.60 -12.11
N SER A 35 14.05 3.52 -12.70
CA SER A 35 14.60 4.59 -13.50
C SER A 35 15.45 5.54 -12.65
N PRO A 36 16.45 6.25 -13.24
CA PRO A 36 17.19 7.28 -12.51
C PRO A 36 16.29 8.34 -11.87
N ALA A 37 15.17 8.68 -12.51
CA ALA A 37 14.17 9.60 -11.97
C ALA A 37 13.49 9.01 -10.72
N ALA A 38 13.06 7.75 -10.77
CA ALA A 38 12.49 7.08 -9.61
C ALA A 38 13.47 7.01 -8.43
N LEU A 39 14.74 6.68 -8.70
CA LEU A 39 15.79 6.63 -7.67
C LEU A 39 16.03 8.02 -7.04
N ALA A 40 16.00 9.09 -7.82
CA ALA A 40 16.14 10.44 -7.30
C ALA A 40 14.96 10.86 -6.42
N GLU A 41 13.72 10.57 -6.84
CA GLU A 41 12.53 10.84 -6.01
C GLU A 41 12.50 9.98 -4.75
N ILE A 42 12.89 8.71 -4.83
CA ILE A 42 13.02 7.82 -3.66
C ILE A 42 13.99 8.42 -2.64
N ALA A 43 15.16 8.88 -3.07
CA ALA A 43 16.13 9.50 -2.17
C ALA A 43 15.60 10.76 -1.49
N GLN A 44 14.77 11.56 -2.19
CA GLN A 44 14.10 12.72 -1.59
C GLN A 44 13.08 12.31 -0.52
N VAL A 45 12.29 11.26 -0.77
CA VAL A 45 11.31 10.74 0.18
C VAL A 45 12.03 10.14 1.39
N GLU A 46 13.09 9.36 1.19
CA GLU A 46 13.91 8.81 2.29
C GLU A 46 14.51 9.91 3.17
N ALA A 47 15.02 10.99 2.57
CA ALA A 47 15.52 12.16 3.31
C ALA A 47 14.40 12.88 4.08
N ALA A 48 13.20 12.98 3.52
CA ALA A 48 12.05 13.56 4.22
C ALA A 48 11.61 12.68 5.40
N VAL A 49 11.59 11.37 5.24
CA VAL A 49 11.30 10.40 6.32
C VAL A 49 12.32 10.56 7.45
N ASP A 50 13.62 10.60 7.12
CA ASP A 50 14.71 10.79 8.11
C ASP A 50 14.55 12.11 8.88
N GLY A 51 14.20 13.20 8.19
CA GLY A 51 13.98 14.50 8.83
C GLY A 51 12.78 14.51 9.79
N ILE A 52 11.70 13.82 9.43
CA ILE A 52 10.51 13.68 10.31
C ILE A 52 10.84 12.77 11.49
N GLU A 53 11.57 11.66 11.28
CA GLU A 53 12.02 10.78 12.36
C GLU A 53 12.88 11.57 13.36
N GLU A 54 13.90 12.31 12.90
CA GLU A 54 14.79 13.11 13.75
C GLU A 54 14.00 14.15 14.57
N ALA A 55 13.13 14.91 13.91
CA ALA A 55 12.27 15.90 14.59
C ALA A 55 11.34 15.27 15.62
N THR A 56 10.86 14.04 15.34
CA THR A 56 9.98 13.31 16.27
C THR A 56 10.77 12.73 17.44
N LEU A 57 11.97 12.22 17.21
CA LEU A 57 12.89 11.74 18.27
C LEU A 57 13.27 12.87 19.23
N ALA A 58 13.45 14.10 18.75
CA ALA A 58 13.74 15.25 19.62
C ALA A 58 12.62 15.49 20.67
N ARG A 59 11.37 15.10 20.40
CA ARG A 59 10.26 15.19 21.35
C ARG A 59 10.42 14.27 22.57
N LEU A 60 11.29 13.25 22.50
CA LEU A 60 11.58 12.36 23.64
C LEU A 60 12.29 13.07 24.81
N ALA A 61 12.89 14.25 24.58
CA ALA A 61 13.47 15.06 25.65
C ALA A 61 12.38 15.62 26.59
N ASN A 62 11.19 15.90 26.07
CA ASN A 62 10.02 16.39 26.80
C ASN A 62 8.75 15.71 26.25
N PRO A 63 8.53 14.43 26.57
CA PRO A 63 7.37 13.71 26.08
C PRO A 63 6.09 14.24 26.72
N PRO A 64 4.94 14.15 26.06
CA PRO A 64 3.66 14.59 26.62
C PRO A 64 3.31 13.80 27.90
N ASP A 65 2.58 14.42 28.80
CA ASP A 65 2.12 13.76 30.04
C ASP A 65 0.88 12.89 29.82
N ASN A 66 0.08 13.22 28.82
CA ASN A 66 -1.15 12.49 28.48
C ASN A 66 -0.84 11.15 27.80
N GLN A 67 -1.42 10.06 28.30
CA GLN A 67 -1.18 8.72 27.79
C GLN A 67 -1.57 8.58 26.30
N VAL A 68 -2.68 9.16 25.87
CA VAL A 68 -3.12 9.11 24.45
C VAL A 68 -2.04 9.74 23.56
N GLN A 69 -1.56 10.93 23.93
CA GLN A 69 -0.50 11.62 23.18
C GLN A 69 0.85 10.88 23.23
N GLN A 70 1.12 10.13 24.30
CA GLN A 70 2.30 9.25 24.38
C GLN A 70 2.19 8.07 23.39
N VAL A 71 1.00 7.47 23.26
CA VAL A 71 0.71 6.42 22.27
C VAL A 71 0.85 6.97 20.85
N GLU A 72 0.27 8.16 20.57
CA GLU A 72 0.39 8.83 19.27
C GLU A 72 1.87 9.12 18.93
N LEU A 73 2.65 9.62 19.90
CA LEU A 73 4.08 9.85 19.71
C LEU A 73 4.85 8.57 19.40
N LEU A 74 4.57 7.49 20.12
CA LEU A 74 5.16 6.17 19.86
C LEU A 74 4.80 5.67 18.48
N GLY A 75 3.54 5.74 18.09
CA GLY A 75 3.07 5.33 16.78
C GLY A 75 3.76 6.10 15.66
N LYS A 76 3.90 7.42 15.80
CA LYS A 76 4.63 8.26 14.86
C LYS A 76 6.10 7.86 14.77
N LEU A 77 6.78 7.66 15.90
CA LEU A 77 8.18 7.21 15.92
C LEU A 77 8.38 5.89 15.19
N MET A 78 7.46 4.92 15.36
CA MET A 78 7.57 3.62 14.69
C MET A 78 7.17 3.67 13.22
N LEU A 79 6.20 4.49 12.84
CA LEU A 79 5.78 4.64 11.44
C LEU A 79 6.88 5.24 10.56
N TYR A 80 7.76 6.10 11.14
CA TYR A 80 8.89 6.71 10.45
C TYR A 80 10.23 5.98 10.68
N ASP A 81 10.25 4.88 11.47
CA ASP A 81 11.49 4.17 11.80
C ASP A 81 11.87 3.12 10.75
N LYS A 82 12.81 3.47 9.88
CA LYS A 82 13.35 2.54 8.87
C LYS A 82 14.13 1.34 9.45
N ASN A 83 14.56 1.43 10.72
CA ASN A 83 15.27 0.32 11.37
C ASN A 83 14.36 -0.89 11.63
N LEU A 84 13.04 -0.75 11.50
CA LEU A 84 12.09 -1.85 11.61
C LEU A 84 12.01 -2.71 10.34
N SER A 85 12.76 -2.39 9.26
CA SER A 85 12.82 -3.21 8.04
C SER A 85 14.11 -4.02 7.94
N VAL A 86 14.11 -5.13 7.19
CA VAL A 86 15.22 -6.10 7.14
C VAL A 86 16.56 -5.46 6.80
N ASN A 87 16.60 -4.54 5.84
CA ASN A 87 17.80 -3.82 5.44
C ASN A 87 17.94 -2.43 6.10
N ARG A 88 17.08 -2.08 7.08
CA ARG A 88 17.08 -0.79 7.77
C ARG A 88 16.97 0.41 6.81
N ASN A 89 16.25 0.26 5.73
CA ASN A 89 16.12 1.22 4.64
C ASN A 89 14.68 1.58 4.30
N GLU A 90 13.68 1.01 5.01
CA GLU A 90 12.28 1.24 4.71
C GLU A 90 11.46 1.41 5.98
N ALA A 91 10.81 2.55 6.10
CA ALA A 91 9.78 2.84 7.10
C ALA A 91 8.39 2.72 6.45
N CYS A 92 7.34 2.54 7.24
CA CYS A 92 5.95 2.60 6.73
C CYS A 92 5.70 3.91 5.96
N ALA A 93 6.24 5.03 6.46
CA ALA A 93 6.15 6.34 5.84
C ALA A 93 6.72 6.40 4.42
N PHE A 94 7.68 5.54 4.04
CA PHE A 94 8.20 5.48 2.67
C PHE A 94 7.07 5.29 1.63
N CYS A 95 6.03 4.54 1.98
CA CYS A 95 4.84 4.33 1.15
C CYS A 95 3.64 5.16 1.57
N HIS A 96 3.69 5.88 2.72
CA HIS A 96 2.54 6.53 3.34
C HIS A 96 2.88 7.93 3.89
N MET A 97 3.17 8.89 2.98
CA MET A 97 3.53 10.26 3.36
C MET A 97 2.32 11.21 3.45
N PRO A 98 2.32 12.14 4.40
CA PRO A 98 1.19 13.05 4.66
C PRO A 98 0.88 13.99 3.50
N GLU A 99 1.87 14.45 2.73
CA GLU A 99 1.71 15.35 1.59
C GLU A 99 0.96 14.72 0.42
N THR A 100 0.83 13.40 0.40
CA THR A 100 0.03 12.66 -0.59
C THR A 100 -1.23 12.04 0.00
N GLY A 101 -1.60 12.43 1.22
CA GLY A 101 -2.73 11.86 1.95
C GLY A 101 -2.44 10.44 2.47
N PHE A 102 -1.23 10.23 2.97
CA PHE A 102 -0.75 8.97 3.55
C PHE A 102 -0.84 7.78 2.59
N THR A 103 -0.50 8.01 1.33
CA THR A 103 -0.32 7.00 0.28
C THR A 103 1.00 7.25 -0.44
N GLY A 104 1.25 6.56 -1.56
CA GLY A 104 2.52 6.55 -2.27
C GLY A 104 3.06 7.93 -2.68
N PRO A 105 4.21 8.38 -2.15
CA PRO A 105 4.74 9.73 -2.34
C PRO A 105 5.67 9.90 -3.55
N VAL A 106 6.01 8.84 -4.29
CA VAL A 106 6.94 8.89 -5.43
C VAL A 106 6.15 8.97 -6.74
N SER A 107 6.15 10.14 -7.37
CA SER A 107 5.41 10.41 -8.61
C SER A 107 5.81 9.47 -9.73
N GLU A 108 7.11 9.22 -9.88
CA GLU A 108 7.63 8.36 -10.93
C GLU A 108 7.24 6.88 -10.73
N LEU A 109 7.22 6.37 -9.48
CA LEU A 109 6.70 5.03 -9.20
C LEU A 109 5.20 4.95 -9.47
N ASN A 110 4.45 5.95 -9.05
CA ASN A 110 3.01 6.02 -9.34
C ASN A 110 2.75 5.95 -10.86
N ARG A 111 3.62 6.57 -11.67
CA ARG A 111 3.53 6.59 -13.13
C ARG A 111 3.93 5.26 -13.76
N THR A 112 5.07 4.67 -13.33
CA THR A 112 5.78 3.61 -14.05
C THR A 112 5.57 2.21 -13.50
N THR A 113 5.25 2.07 -12.20
CA THR A 113 5.07 0.77 -11.56
C THR A 113 3.70 0.63 -10.87
N GLY A 114 3.11 1.72 -10.39
CA GLY A 114 1.85 1.69 -9.66
C GLY A 114 1.96 1.11 -8.23
N SER A 115 3.00 0.33 -7.95
CA SER A 115 3.34 -0.20 -6.62
C SER A 115 4.77 0.20 -6.23
N TYR A 116 5.14 -0.12 -5.00
CA TYR A 116 6.40 0.31 -4.39
C TYR A 116 7.31 -0.87 -4.11
N PRO A 117 8.64 -0.71 -4.26
CA PRO A 117 9.59 -1.74 -3.88
C PRO A 117 9.68 -1.82 -2.36
N GLY A 118 9.83 -3.04 -1.82
CA GLY A 118 10.07 -3.26 -0.41
C GLY A 118 11.51 -2.98 0.04
N SER A 119 11.84 -3.33 1.28
CA SER A 119 13.20 -3.24 1.84
C SER A 119 14.22 -4.02 1.00
N VAL A 120 13.81 -5.14 0.42
CA VAL A 120 14.51 -5.79 -0.70
C VAL A 120 14.05 -5.13 -1.99
N ARG A 121 14.80 -4.16 -2.50
CA ARG A 121 14.40 -3.22 -3.57
C ARG A 121 14.03 -3.89 -4.92
N THR A 122 14.21 -5.20 -5.04
CA THR A 122 13.78 -5.98 -6.21
C THR A 122 12.45 -6.69 -6.03
N ARG A 123 11.78 -6.54 -4.90
CA ARG A 123 10.48 -7.13 -4.59
C ARG A 123 9.41 -6.04 -4.55
N PHE A 124 8.34 -6.20 -5.31
CA PHE A 124 7.24 -5.24 -5.38
C PHE A 124 5.94 -5.82 -4.87
N SER A 125 5.13 -4.98 -4.23
CA SER A 125 3.77 -5.35 -3.84
C SER A 125 2.88 -5.55 -5.07
N GLN A 126 1.90 -6.44 -4.94
CA GLN A 126 0.85 -6.65 -5.95
C GLN A 126 -0.15 -5.48 -6.05
N ARG A 127 -0.15 -4.56 -5.09
CA ARG A 127 -1.10 -3.46 -4.99
C ARG A 127 -0.40 -2.16 -4.63
N LYS A 128 -1.02 -1.05 -5.02
CA LYS A 128 -0.55 0.27 -4.58
C LYS A 128 -0.81 0.48 -3.08
N PRO A 129 0.01 1.31 -2.40
CA PRO A 129 -0.23 1.70 -1.01
C PRO A 129 -1.62 2.34 -0.85
N GLN A 130 -2.46 1.80 0.06
CA GLN A 130 -3.72 2.39 0.46
C GLN A 130 -3.48 3.56 1.42
N SER A 131 -4.39 4.55 1.50
CA SER A 131 -4.24 5.63 2.47
C SER A 131 -4.38 5.11 3.90
N HIS A 132 -3.52 5.57 4.81
CA HIS A 132 -3.67 5.38 6.25
C HIS A 132 -4.61 6.43 6.88
N ALA A 133 -4.82 7.58 6.19
CA ALA A 133 -5.75 8.58 6.69
C ALA A 133 -7.15 7.99 6.82
N TYR A 134 -7.77 8.21 7.98
CA TYR A 134 -9.10 7.70 8.33
C TYR A 134 -9.22 6.16 8.43
N ALA A 135 -8.14 5.40 8.23
CA ALA A 135 -8.15 3.94 8.32
C ALA A 135 -8.60 3.38 9.69
N PRO A 136 -8.26 4.02 10.84
CA PRO A 136 -8.73 3.58 12.15
C PRO A 136 -10.26 3.67 12.36
N LEU A 137 -10.97 4.43 11.52
CA LEU A 137 -12.41 4.57 11.60
C LEU A 137 -13.17 3.43 10.87
N SER A 138 -12.43 2.51 10.22
CA SER A 138 -13.01 1.29 9.68
C SER A 138 -13.50 0.38 10.80
N PRO A 139 -14.76 -0.11 10.76
CA PRO A 139 -15.25 -1.02 11.79
C PRO A 139 -14.55 -2.39 11.72
N VAL A 140 -14.59 -3.12 12.82
CA VAL A 140 -14.19 -4.53 12.83
C VAL A 140 -14.99 -5.29 11.78
N LEU A 141 -14.31 -6.09 10.96
CA LEU A 141 -14.92 -6.80 9.84
C LEU A 141 -16.05 -7.71 10.31
N HIS A 142 -17.21 -7.51 9.74
CA HIS A 142 -18.41 -8.30 10.02
C HIS A 142 -19.28 -8.46 8.77
N TYR A 143 -20.12 -9.47 8.75
CA TYR A 143 -21.15 -9.62 7.74
C TYR A 143 -22.41 -8.85 8.16
N ASN A 144 -22.90 -7.97 7.31
CA ASN A 144 -24.14 -7.25 7.50
C ASN A 144 -25.28 -7.93 6.70
N PRO A 145 -26.17 -8.67 7.35
CA PRO A 145 -27.24 -9.40 6.63
C PRO A 145 -28.26 -8.48 5.98
N GLY A 146 -28.42 -7.24 6.48
CA GLY A 146 -29.33 -6.25 5.88
C GLY A 146 -28.85 -5.74 4.52
N GLN A 147 -27.53 -5.71 4.31
CA GLN A 147 -26.90 -5.33 3.05
C GLN A 147 -26.50 -6.56 2.20
N GLY A 148 -26.40 -7.74 2.81
CA GLY A 148 -25.89 -8.95 2.17
C GLY A 148 -24.39 -8.88 1.89
N ASP A 149 -23.63 -8.08 2.67
CA ASP A 149 -22.24 -7.74 2.37
C ASP A 149 -21.34 -7.78 3.62
N LEU A 150 -20.01 -7.92 3.39
CA LEU A 150 -19.00 -7.69 4.39
C LEU A 150 -18.74 -6.20 4.53
N VAL A 151 -18.56 -5.73 5.76
CA VAL A 151 -18.31 -4.31 6.10
C VAL A 151 -17.16 -4.22 7.07
N GLY A 152 -16.20 -3.31 6.83
CA GLY A 152 -15.08 -3.04 7.72
C GLY A 152 -13.77 -3.72 7.30
N GLY A 153 -12.86 -3.89 8.26
CA GLY A 153 -11.51 -4.35 7.99
C GLY A 153 -10.64 -3.30 7.27
N ASN A 154 -9.36 -3.59 7.13
CA ASN A 154 -8.40 -2.78 6.36
C ASN A 154 -7.64 -3.64 5.36
N PHE A 155 -6.78 -3.03 4.56
CA PHE A 155 -6.27 -3.48 3.26
C PHE A 155 -7.36 -3.52 2.18
N TRP A 156 -6.94 -3.48 0.91
CA TRP A 156 -7.83 -3.58 -0.23
C TRP A 156 -8.73 -4.83 -0.23
N ASP A 157 -8.31 -5.90 0.42
CA ASP A 157 -9.01 -7.18 0.54
C ASP A 157 -9.65 -7.43 1.91
N MET A 158 -9.68 -6.44 2.80
CA MET A 158 -10.29 -6.50 4.13
C MET A 158 -9.65 -7.52 5.10
N ARG A 159 -8.47 -8.09 4.77
CA ARG A 159 -7.86 -9.18 5.57
C ARG A 159 -7.40 -8.75 6.97
N ALA A 160 -7.10 -7.46 7.19
CA ALA A 160 -6.92 -6.92 8.53
C ALA A 160 -8.29 -6.72 9.18
N THR A 161 -8.78 -7.77 9.81
CA THR A 161 -10.18 -7.85 10.23
C THR A 161 -10.52 -7.01 11.44
N GLY A 162 -9.56 -6.71 12.29
CA GLY A 162 -9.74 -6.08 13.59
C GLY A 162 -10.31 -7.01 14.66
N ARG A 163 -10.55 -8.28 14.35
CA ARG A 163 -11.23 -9.19 15.28
C ARG A 163 -10.38 -9.62 16.48
N ARG A 164 -9.06 -9.64 16.32
CA ARG A 164 -8.12 -10.01 17.36
C ARG A 164 -7.77 -8.83 18.27
N LEU A 165 -7.45 -7.68 17.66
CA LEU A 165 -7.01 -6.48 18.39
C LEU A 165 -8.14 -5.47 18.65
N GLY A 166 -9.36 -5.73 18.17
CA GLY A 166 -10.47 -4.78 18.25
C GLY A 166 -10.34 -3.56 17.32
N ASN A 167 -9.28 -3.50 16.51
CA ASN A 167 -8.97 -2.38 15.63
C ASN A 167 -8.33 -2.88 14.31
N PRO A 168 -9.01 -2.69 13.15
CA PRO A 168 -8.48 -3.09 11.86
C PRO A 168 -7.17 -2.39 11.46
N ALA A 169 -6.95 -1.14 11.88
CA ALA A 169 -5.71 -0.42 11.58
C ALA A 169 -4.53 -1.01 12.36
N ALA A 170 -4.74 -1.41 13.62
CA ALA A 170 -3.70 -2.11 14.38
C ALA A 170 -3.35 -3.46 13.75
N GLU A 171 -4.34 -4.27 13.37
CA GLU A 171 -4.06 -5.54 12.66
C GLU A 171 -3.39 -5.31 11.29
N GLN A 172 -3.72 -4.21 10.60
CA GLN A 172 -3.04 -3.83 9.37
C GLN A 172 -1.55 -3.56 9.62
N ALA A 173 -1.21 -2.82 10.67
CA ALA A 173 0.16 -2.43 11.00
C ALA A 173 1.08 -3.62 11.33
N GLU A 174 0.52 -4.80 11.65
CA GLU A 174 1.28 -6.04 11.84
C GLU A 174 1.75 -6.69 10.54
N GLY A 175 1.11 -6.39 9.42
CA GLY A 175 1.42 -7.02 8.13
C GLY A 175 2.78 -6.64 7.57
N PRO A 176 3.07 -5.35 7.32
CA PRO A 176 4.27 -4.87 6.63
C PRO A 176 5.60 -5.36 7.22
N PRO A 177 5.82 -5.41 8.55
CA PRO A 177 7.12 -5.79 9.11
C PRO A 177 7.64 -7.14 8.63
N THR A 178 6.76 -8.13 8.49
CA THR A 178 7.14 -9.50 8.06
C THR A 178 6.76 -9.81 6.62
N ASN A 179 6.14 -8.88 5.90
CA ASN A 179 5.81 -9.06 4.49
C ASN A 179 7.09 -9.01 3.62
N PRO A 180 7.43 -10.09 2.89
CA PRO A 180 8.66 -10.16 2.10
C PRO A 180 8.81 -9.10 1.00
N VAL A 181 7.68 -8.55 0.51
CA VAL A 181 7.65 -7.52 -0.53
C VAL A 181 7.47 -6.11 0.05
N GLU A 182 7.52 -5.98 1.38
CA GLU A 182 7.48 -4.72 2.12
C GLU A 182 8.71 -4.63 3.04
N MET A 183 8.56 -4.65 4.37
CA MET A 183 9.69 -4.49 5.30
C MET A 183 10.56 -5.75 5.45
N GLY A 184 10.05 -6.94 5.14
CA GLY A 184 10.80 -8.15 4.86
C GLY A 184 11.51 -8.84 6.02
N LEU A 185 11.15 -8.58 7.29
CA LEU A 185 11.72 -9.30 8.42
C LEU A 185 11.30 -10.78 8.42
N PRO A 186 12.17 -11.70 8.82
CA PRO A 186 11.86 -13.13 8.80
C PRO A 186 10.95 -13.60 9.94
N ASP A 187 10.81 -12.80 11.00
CA ASP A 187 10.08 -13.13 12.23
C ASP A 187 9.58 -11.82 12.88
N LEU A 188 8.35 -11.82 13.45
CA LEU A 188 7.85 -10.66 14.20
C LEU A 188 8.73 -10.29 15.40
N ALA A 189 9.40 -11.29 16.01
CA ALA A 189 10.33 -11.05 17.09
C ALA A 189 11.49 -10.14 16.68
N CYS A 190 11.85 -10.08 15.40
CA CYS A 190 12.83 -9.16 14.85
C CYS A 190 12.38 -7.70 14.95
N ALA A 191 11.10 -7.41 14.70
CA ALA A 191 10.56 -6.06 14.87
C ALA A 191 10.64 -5.63 16.33
N VAL A 192 10.26 -6.51 17.26
CA VAL A 192 10.34 -6.26 18.71
C VAL A 192 11.79 -6.10 19.17
N TYR A 193 12.70 -6.97 18.72
CA TYR A 193 14.12 -6.85 19.00
C TYR A 193 14.68 -5.50 18.57
N ARG A 194 14.41 -5.08 17.34
CA ARG A 194 14.85 -3.80 16.81
C ARG A 194 14.24 -2.62 17.55
N ALA A 195 12.95 -2.64 17.84
CA ALA A 195 12.27 -1.61 18.63
C ALA A 195 12.89 -1.48 20.04
N SER A 196 13.31 -2.60 20.66
CA SER A 196 13.99 -2.60 21.97
C SER A 196 15.34 -1.89 21.99
N GLN A 197 15.96 -1.70 20.81
CA GLN A 197 17.25 -1.01 20.66
C GLN A 197 17.06 0.49 20.31
N ARG A 198 15.81 0.98 20.17
CA ARG A 198 15.55 2.35 19.73
C ARG A 198 15.47 3.33 20.88
N PRO A 199 15.75 4.63 20.63
CA PRO A 199 15.68 5.69 21.67
C PRO A 199 14.31 5.80 22.34
N TYR A 200 13.21 5.41 21.66
CA TYR A 200 11.86 5.45 22.20
C TYR A 200 11.51 4.29 23.14
N ARG A 201 12.44 3.35 23.40
CA ARG A 201 12.22 2.22 24.31
C ARG A 201 11.68 2.64 25.68
N ALA A 202 12.28 3.64 26.29
CA ALA A 202 11.85 4.10 27.62
C ALA A 202 10.41 4.68 27.62
N LEU A 203 10.01 5.35 26.53
CA LEU A 203 8.63 5.82 26.36
C LEU A 203 7.68 4.60 26.17
N PHE A 204 8.09 3.62 25.38
CA PHE A 204 7.32 2.40 25.15
C PHE A 204 7.06 1.64 26.47
N GLU A 205 8.12 1.43 27.27
CA GLU A 205 8.02 0.77 28.59
C GLU A 205 7.14 1.56 29.57
N ARG A 206 7.13 2.91 29.47
CA ARG A 206 6.24 3.75 30.26
C ARG A 206 4.77 3.56 29.90
N VAL A 207 4.45 3.44 28.60
CA VAL A 207 3.08 3.30 28.09
C VAL A 207 2.54 1.88 28.30
N TRP A 208 3.35 0.88 27.96
CA TRP A 208 2.91 -0.50 27.84
C TRP A 208 3.42 -1.41 28.97
N GLY A 209 4.29 -0.89 29.81
CA GLY A 209 4.85 -1.60 30.96
C GLY A 209 6.30 -2.03 30.77
N ALA A 210 7.06 -2.00 31.86
CA ALA A 210 8.51 -2.27 31.86
C ALA A 210 8.88 -3.70 31.41
N GLN A 211 7.91 -4.62 31.34
CA GLN A 211 8.13 -6.00 30.91
C GLN A 211 8.06 -6.20 29.40
N ALA A 212 7.65 -5.18 28.63
CA ALA A 212 7.47 -5.30 27.18
C ALA A 212 8.73 -5.83 26.47
N PHE A 213 9.90 -5.32 26.84
CA PHE A 213 11.18 -5.75 26.24
C PHE A 213 12.02 -6.67 27.16
N ALA A 214 11.46 -7.21 28.23
CA ALA A 214 12.14 -8.15 29.12
C ALA A 214 12.19 -9.56 28.50
N ILE A 215 12.86 -9.70 27.36
CA ILE A 215 13.00 -10.91 26.54
C ILE A 215 14.46 -11.34 26.56
N ALA A 216 14.71 -12.62 26.85
CA ALA A 216 16.04 -13.22 26.74
C ALA A 216 16.34 -13.55 25.27
N TRP A 217 16.99 -12.63 24.59
CA TRP A 217 17.31 -12.76 23.17
C TRP A 217 18.45 -13.78 22.94
N PRO A 218 18.34 -14.65 21.92
CA PRO A 218 19.44 -15.53 21.53
C PRO A 218 20.62 -14.70 20.99
N VAL A 219 21.85 -15.22 21.17
CA VAL A 219 23.08 -14.52 20.79
C VAL A 219 23.16 -14.19 19.29
N ASN A 220 22.47 -14.93 18.45
CA ASN A 220 22.43 -14.78 17.00
C ASN A 220 21.22 -13.97 16.49
N VAL A 221 20.43 -13.35 17.36
CA VAL A 221 19.19 -12.64 16.96
C VAL A 221 19.43 -11.61 15.86
N GLU A 222 20.50 -10.80 15.98
CA GLU A 222 20.82 -9.79 14.99
C GLU A 222 21.15 -10.43 13.61
N THR A 223 21.89 -11.53 13.60
CA THR A 223 22.21 -12.27 12.37
C THR A 223 20.95 -12.81 11.70
N VAL A 224 20.03 -13.39 12.49
CA VAL A 224 18.75 -13.91 12.00
C VAL A 224 17.92 -12.77 11.42
N CYS A 225 17.80 -11.65 12.13
CA CYS A 225 16.96 -10.52 11.74
C CYS A 225 17.50 -9.71 10.54
N ASN A 226 18.72 -9.97 10.09
CA ASN A 226 19.31 -9.39 8.87
C ASN A 226 19.13 -10.28 7.62
N VAL A 227 18.44 -11.43 7.75
CA VAL A 227 18.10 -12.30 6.61
C VAL A 227 16.69 -11.97 6.12
N PRO A 228 16.52 -11.62 4.83
CA PRO A 228 15.19 -11.33 4.31
C PRO A 228 14.21 -12.52 4.43
N GLY A 229 12.99 -12.23 4.91
CA GLY A 229 11.90 -13.18 4.91
C GLY A 229 11.36 -13.50 3.50
N PRO A 230 10.46 -14.50 3.40
CA PRO A 230 9.95 -15.31 4.49
C PRO A 230 11.01 -16.26 5.06
N ALA A 231 10.85 -16.61 6.33
CA ALA A 231 11.67 -17.66 6.92
C ALA A 231 11.52 -18.97 6.15
N PRO A 232 12.55 -19.83 6.14
CA PRO A 232 12.45 -21.14 5.55
C PRO A 232 11.25 -21.92 6.11
N THR A 233 10.55 -22.67 5.27
CA THR A 233 9.36 -23.45 5.68
C THR A 233 9.67 -24.47 6.77
N ALA A 234 10.92 -24.93 6.89
CA ALA A 234 11.38 -25.81 7.97
C ALA A 234 11.48 -25.11 9.33
N ASP A 235 11.60 -23.79 9.33
CA ASP A 235 11.68 -22.96 10.54
C ASP A 235 10.95 -21.63 10.30
N PRO A 236 9.64 -21.59 10.51
CA PRO A 236 8.83 -20.38 10.27
C PRO A 236 9.05 -19.30 11.33
N MET A 237 9.73 -19.61 12.45
CA MET A 237 10.03 -18.69 13.55
C MET A 237 11.52 -18.77 13.91
N PRO A 238 12.42 -18.24 13.04
CA PRO A 238 13.85 -18.47 13.16
C PRO A 238 14.52 -17.81 14.38
N VAL A 239 13.84 -16.89 15.05
CA VAL A 239 14.29 -16.37 16.35
C VAL A 239 13.82 -17.33 17.45
N HIS A 240 14.69 -18.24 17.88
CA HIS A 240 14.37 -19.26 18.89
C HIS A 240 14.26 -18.63 20.28
N LEU A 241 13.04 -18.45 20.75
CA LEU A 241 12.71 -17.92 22.07
C LEU A 241 12.07 -19.03 22.94
N SER A 242 12.17 -18.88 24.27
CA SER A 242 11.32 -19.64 25.17
C SER A 242 9.84 -19.35 24.89
N GLU A 243 8.93 -20.23 25.26
CA GLU A 243 7.49 -20.01 25.11
C GLU A 243 7.04 -18.71 25.80
N VAL A 244 7.58 -18.41 26.98
CA VAL A 244 7.29 -17.18 27.74
C VAL A 244 7.78 -15.95 26.99
N ASP A 245 9.01 -15.99 26.46
CA ASP A 245 9.59 -14.87 25.73
C ASP A 245 8.91 -14.69 24.36
N ARG A 246 8.52 -15.79 23.70
CA ARG A 246 7.73 -15.73 22.46
C ARG A 246 6.36 -15.09 22.72
N GLY A 247 5.65 -15.49 23.77
CA GLY A 247 4.39 -14.85 24.16
C GLY A 247 4.56 -13.36 24.45
N ARG A 248 5.67 -12.97 25.09
CA ARG A 248 5.98 -11.55 25.33
C ARG A 248 6.29 -10.81 24.04
N ALA A 249 7.06 -11.41 23.13
CA ALA A 249 7.34 -10.81 21.81
C ALA A 249 6.05 -10.57 21.01
N VAL A 250 5.12 -11.53 21.00
CA VAL A 250 3.81 -11.37 20.38
C VAL A 250 3.04 -10.20 21.00
N ALA A 251 2.88 -10.17 22.33
CA ALA A 251 2.17 -9.10 23.01
C ALA A 251 2.79 -7.71 22.78
N THR A 252 4.12 -7.64 22.73
CA THR A 252 4.82 -6.39 22.45
C THR A 252 4.63 -5.95 21.00
N PHE A 253 4.62 -6.88 20.05
CA PHE A 253 4.33 -6.59 18.64
C PHE A 253 2.90 -6.06 18.47
N ASP A 254 1.90 -6.64 19.18
CA ASP A 254 0.54 -6.13 19.24
C ASP A 254 0.50 -4.67 19.76
N GLN A 255 1.26 -4.37 20.80
CA GLN A 255 1.36 -3.02 21.39
C GLN A 255 2.03 -2.02 20.43
N MET A 256 3.03 -2.45 19.64
CA MET A 256 3.61 -1.65 18.57
C MET A 256 2.54 -1.28 17.54
N ALA A 257 1.78 -2.27 17.08
CA ALA A 257 0.70 -2.08 16.10
C ALA A 257 -0.41 -1.17 16.63
N GLN A 258 -0.82 -1.35 17.89
CA GLN A 258 -1.79 -0.46 18.56
C GLN A 258 -1.27 0.98 18.68
N SER A 259 0.04 1.16 18.90
CA SER A 259 0.62 2.51 18.94
C SER A 259 0.59 3.17 17.56
N ILE A 260 0.90 2.44 16.48
CA ILE A 260 0.82 2.94 15.11
C ILE A 260 -0.63 3.36 14.79
N ALA A 261 -1.62 2.50 15.08
CA ALA A 261 -3.03 2.83 14.91
C ALA A 261 -3.46 4.03 15.77
N GLY A 262 -2.87 4.21 16.96
CA GLY A 262 -3.06 5.39 17.80
C GLY A 262 -2.60 6.68 17.11
N TYR A 263 -1.43 6.67 16.48
CA TYR A 263 -0.98 7.81 15.67
C TYR A 263 -1.88 8.05 14.45
N GLU A 264 -2.28 7.00 13.75
CA GLU A 264 -3.19 7.11 12.61
C GLU A 264 -4.56 7.70 13.00
N SER A 265 -4.98 7.50 14.25
CA SER A 265 -6.19 8.08 14.83
C SER A 265 -6.03 9.56 15.25
N SER A 266 -4.78 10.06 15.33
CA SER A 266 -4.52 11.43 15.77
C SER A 266 -5.04 12.47 14.79
N ALA A 267 -5.21 13.70 15.27
CA ALA A 267 -5.63 14.84 14.44
C ALA A 267 -4.61 15.19 13.34
N GLU A 268 -3.38 14.68 13.40
CA GLU A 268 -2.38 14.84 12.34
C GLU A 268 -2.72 13.99 11.09
N VAL A 269 -3.33 12.83 11.29
CA VAL A 269 -3.64 11.87 10.22
C VAL A 269 -5.12 11.85 9.87
N THR A 270 -6.00 11.95 10.88
CA THR A 270 -7.46 11.93 10.77
C THR A 270 -8.00 13.27 11.22
N SER A 271 -7.93 14.31 10.36
CA SER A 271 -8.01 15.70 10.79
C SER A 271 -9.36 16.38 10.58
N PHE A 272 -10.19 15.97 9.61
CA PHE A 272 -11.46 16.62 9.25
C PHE A 272 -11.34 18.15 9.05
N THR A 273 -10.32 18.56 8.29
CA THR A 273 -9.98 19.97 8.05
C THR A 273 -10.05 20.36 6.57
N SER A 274 -10.81 19.64 5.77
CA SER A 274 -10.96 19.92 4.34
C SER A 274 -11.89 21.12 4.07
N LYS A 275 -11.91 21.60 2.82
CA LYS A 275 -12.90 22.61 2.39
C LYS A 275 -14.33 22.10 2.57
N TYR A 276 -14.57 20.81 2.33
CA TYR A 276 -15.89 20.19 2.58
C TYR A 276 -16.32 20.36 4.03
N ASP A 277 -15.43 20.09 5.00
CA ASP A 277 -15.73 20.26 6.43
C ASP A 277 -15.99 21.75 6.78
N ALA A 278 -15.25 22.66 6.17
CA ALA A 278 -15.47 24.09 6.35
C ALA A 278 -16.83 24.55 5.77
N VAL A 279 -17.28 23.94 4.67
CA VAL A 279 -18.64 24.20 4.12
C VAL A 279 -19.71 23.68 5.07
N LEU A 280 -19.57 22.45 5.58
CA LEU A 280 -20.50 21.88 6.56
C LEU A 280 -20.59 22.73 7.83
N ALA A 281 -19.46 23.29 8.25
CA ALA A 281 -19.40 24.21 9.42
C ALA A 281 -19.88 25.64 9.10
N GLY A 282 -20.34 25.94 7.89
CA GLY A 282 -20.81 27.27 7.48
C GLY A 282 -19.70 28.33 7.37
N LYS A 283 -18.43 27.91 7.34
CA LYS A 283 -17.24 28.82 7.32
C LYS A 283 -16.88 29.27 5.90
N THR A 284 -17.32 28.56 4.88
CA THR A 284 -17.08 28.86 3.47
C THR A 284 -18.19 28.25 2.63
N GLN A 285 -18.12 28.45 1.31
CA GLN A 285 -19.06 27.87 0.35
C GLN A 285 -18.30 27.15 -0.77
N PHE A 286 -18.96 26.20 -1.42
CA PHE A 286 -18.49 25.66 -2.69
C PHE A 286 -18.53 26.72 -3.78
N THR A 287 -17.62 26.66 -4.73
CA THR A 287 -17.79 27.32 -6.02
C THR A 287 -18.95 26.69 -6.80
N ALA A 288 -19.43 27.34 -7.85
CA ALA A 288 -20.51 26.79 -8.68
C ALA A 288 -20.14 25.41 -9.24
N GLN A 289 -18.89 25.20 -9.67
CA GLN A 289 -18.42 23.93 -10.20
C GLN A 289 -18.32 22.85 -9.13
N GLU A 290 -17.80 23.17 -7.96
CA GLU A 290 -17.73 22.24 -6.81
C GLU A 290 -19.13 21.83 -6.34
N GLN A 291 -20.08 22.79 -6.29
CA GLN A 291 -21.48 22.50 -5.94
C GLN A 291 -22.12 21.59 -6.97
N GLN A 292 -21.95 21.87 -8.27
CA GLN A 292 -22.42 20.98 -9.34
C GLN A 292 -21.83 19.57 -9.18
N GLY A 293 -20.53 19.46 -8.87
CA GLY A 293 -19.86 18.19 -8.61
C GLY A 293 -20.47 17.44 -7.43
N TYR A 294 -20.77 18.13 -6.34
CA TYR A 294 -21.43 17.54 -5.18
C TYR A 294 -22.84 17.05 -5.49
N ASP A 295 -23.62 17.84 -6.23
CA ASP A 295 -24.96 17.45 -6.64
C ASP A 295 -24.94 16.20 -7.57
N LEU A 296 -23.96 16.14 -8.48
CA LEU A 296 -23.72 14.97 -9.33
C LEU A 296 -23.30 13.75 -8.51
N PHE A 297 -22.40 13.94 -7.53
CA PHE A 297 -21.90 12.88 -6.65
C PHE A 297 -23.02 12.18 -5.89
N ARG A 298 -23.99 12.94 -5.39
CA ARG A 298 -25.18 12.42 -4.69
C ARG A 298 -26.30 11.96 -5.63
N GLY A 299 -26.37 12.55 -6.82
CA GLY A 299 -27.45 12.35 -7.79
C GLY A 299 -27.06 11.45 -8.95
N LYS A 300 -26.90 12.03 -10.14
CA LYS A 300 -26.71 11.34 -11.42
C LYS A 300 -25.53 10.35 -11.43
N ALA A 301 -24.40 10.71 -10.81
CA ALA A 301 -23.20 9.87 -10.79
C ALA A 301 -23.28 8.74 -9.74
N GLN A 302 -24.22 8.76 -8.80
CA GLN A 302 -24.48 7.75 -7.77
C GLN A 302 -23.26 7.37 -6.90
N CYS A 303 -22.22 8.23 -6.83
CA CYS A 303 -20.98 7.94 -6.06
C CYS A 303 -21.29 7.74 -4.58
N ASN A 304 -22.24 8.52 -4.03
CA ASN A 304 -22.68 8.44 -2.64
C ASN A 304 -23.33 7.09 -2.26
N SER A 305 -23.62 6.22 -3.22
CA SER A 305 -24.16 4.89 -2.95
C SER A 305 -23.17 3.93 -2.29
N CYS A 306 -21.84 4.21 -2.45
CA CYS A 306 -20.75 3.49 -1.83
C CYS A 306 -19.85 4.45 -1.05
N HIS A 307 -19.54 5.61 -1.60
CA HIS A 307 -18.72 6.65 -0.95
C HIS A 307 -19.61 7.62 -0.16
N ARG A 308 -20.20 7.14 0.93
CA ARG A 308 -21.16 7.90 1.74
C ARG A 308 -20.51 9.12 2.37
N ASP A 309 -21.16 10.27 2.21
CA ASP A 309 -20.77 11.55 2.78
C ASP A 309 -21.30 11.77 4.22
N GLY A 310 -21.79 10.69 4.86
CA GLY A 310 -22.36 10.72 6.20
C GLY A 310 -23.83 11.17 6.21
N GLY A 311 -24.47 10.96 7.35
CA GLY A 311 -25.80 11.45 7.68
C GLY A 311 -25.75 12.47 8.83
N PRO A 312 -26.88 12.93 9.34
CA PRO A 312 -26.92 13.78 10.52
C PRO A 312 -26.23 13.11 11.72
N GLY A 313 -25.11 13.68 12.19
CA GLY A 313 -24.35 13.15 13.31
C GLY A 313 -23.34 12.06 12.96
N GLU A 314 -23.14 11.76 11.68
CA GLU A 314 -22.11 10.85 11.19
C GLU A 314 -20.95 11.63 10.56
N ASP A 315 -19.73 11.18 10.79
CA ASP A 315 -18.56 11.74 10.14
C ASP A 315 -18.57 11.46 8.63
N PRO A 316 -18.26 12.46 7.78
CA PRO A 316 -18.25 12.29 6.33
C PRO A 316 -17.00 11.55 5.87
N LEU A 317 -17.02 10.23 5.94
CA LEU A 317 -15.86 9.38 5.60
C LEU A 317 -15.73 9.09 4.11
N PHE A 318 -16.77 9.32 3.33
CA PHE A 318 -16.81 9.02 1.88
C PHE A 318 -16.44 7.57 1.57
N THR A 319 -16.93 6.67 2.41
CA THR A 319 -16.89 5.21 2.27
C THR A 319 -18.03 4.59 3.07
N ASP A 320 -18.49 3.42 2.65
CA ASP A 320 -19.38 2.56 3.43
C ASP A 320 -18.67 1.34 3.97
N PHE A 321 -17.33 1.27 3.76
CA PHE A 321 -16.46 0.16 4.14
C PHE A 321 -16.90 -1.21 3.59
N THR A 322 -17.75 -1.27 2.58
CA THR A 322 -18.07 -2.49 1.83
C THR A 322 -17.01 -2.77 0.76
N ALA A 323 -17.21 -3.77 -0.08
CA ALA A 323 -16.35 -4.05 -1.21
C ALA A 323 -17.11 -4.09 -2.54
N SER A 324 -16.43 -3.70 -3.64
CA SER A 324 -17.00 -3.73 -4.98
C SER A 324 -15.97 -4.10 -6.02
N ASN A 325 -16.36 -4.85 -7.06
CA ASN A 325 -15.57 -5.00 -8.26
C ASN A 325 -16.00 -3.93 -9.28
N ILE A 326 -15.18 -2.92 -9.46
CA ILE A 326 -15.44 -1.88 -10.47
C ILE A 326 -14.95 -2.26 -11.86
N GLY A 327 -14.42 -3.47 -12.06
CA GLY A 327 -13.93 -3.94 -13.36
C GLY A 327 -12.59 -3.31 -13.77
N THR A 328 -11.73 -2.97 -12.81
CA THR A 328 -10.40 -2.40 -13.07
C THR A 328 -9.60 -3.32 -13.99
N PRO A 329 -8.97 -2.82 -15.07
CA PRO A 329 -8.05 -3.60 -15.87
C PRO A 329 -6.80 -4.04 -15.08
N ALA A 330 -6.16 -5.13 -15.49
CA ALA A 330 -4.81 -5.44 -15.02
C ALA A 330 -3.87 -4.28 -15.36
N ASN A 331 -2.95 -3.95 -14.45
CA ASN A 331 -1.99 -2.88 -14.70
C ASN A 331 -0.69 -3.46 -15.30
N PRO A 332 -0.45 -3.34 -16.61
CA PRO A 332 0.65 -4.04 -17.28
C PRO A 332 2.04 -3.56 -16.84
N VAL A 333 2.12 -2.39 -16.19
CA VAL A 333 3.40 -1.86 -15.69
C VAL A 333 3.69 -2.28 -14.25
N LEU A 334 2.81 -3.05 -13.61
CA LEU A 334 3.01 -3.54 -12.26
C LEU A 334 4.12 -4.61 -12.26
N PRO A 335 5.26 -4.40 -11.57
CA PRO A 335 6.39 -5.32 -11.62
C PRO A 335 6.05 -6.72 -11.09
N PHE A 336 5.09 -6.81 -10.18
CA PHE A 336 4.62 -8.07 -9.58
C PHE A 336 4.29 -9.16 -10.61
N TYR A 337 3.74 -8.80 -11.78
CA TYR A 337 3.47 -9.79 -12.86
C TYR A 337 4.74 -10.40 -13.46
N ALA A 338 5.90 -9.78 -13.30
CA ALA A 338 7.18 -10.28 -13.77
C ALA A 338 7.94 -11.08 -12.69
N GLU A 339 7.51 -11.07 -11.42
CA GLU A 339 8.21 -11.66 -10.29
C GLU A 339 7.90 -13.16 -10.07
N GLY A 340 7.74 -13.90 -11.17
CA GLY A 340 7.51 -15.35 -11.16
C GLY A 340 8.76 -16.21 -10.98
N GLN A 341 9.95 -15.60 -10.95
CA GLN A 341 11.23 -16.31 -10.79
C GLN A 341 11.80 -16.07 -9.39
N ARG A 342 12.73 -16.96 -8.98
CA ARG A 342 13.47 -16.77 -7.72
C ARG A 342 14.37 -15.54 -7.80
N ASP A 343 14.31 -14.70 -6.79
CA ASP A 343 15.26 -13.61 -6.60
C ASP A 343 16.64 -14.12 -6.09
N ALA A 344 17.57 -13.19 -5.84
CA ALA A 344 18.90 -13.52 -5.33
C ALA A 344 18.89 -14.20 -3.94
N GLN A 345 17.81 -14.04 -3.17
CA GLN A 345 17.57 -14.66 -1.87
C GLN A 345 16.77 -15.96 -1.97
N GLY A 346 16.38 -16.38 -3.18
CA GLY A 346 15.61 -17.61 -3.43
C GLY A 346 14.11 -17.47 -3.24
N TYR A 347 13.58 -16.27 -3.04
CA TYR A 347 12.15 -16.00 -2.90
C TYR A 347 11.48 -15.80 -4.26
N VAL A 348 10.21 -16.20 -4.38
CA VAL A 348 9.35 -15.95 -5.53
C VAL A 348 8.16 -15.14 -5.06
N ALA A 349 8.08 -13.86 -5.44
CA ALA A 349 6.99 -12.99 -4.99
C ALA A 349 5.64 -13.37 -5.62
N ASN A 350 5.65 -13.75 -6.90
CA ASN A 350 4.45 -14.11 -7.64
C ASN A 350 4.61 -15.43 -8.40
N PRO A 351 4.33 -16.59 -7.78
CA PRO A 351 4.46 -17.87 -8.47
C PRO A 351 3.58 -18.02 -9.71
N ALA A 352 2.48 -17.27 -9.82
CA ALA A 352 1.59 -17.27 -10.99
C ALA A 352 2.14 -16.42 -12.15
N GLY A 353 3.11 -15.54 -11.88
CA GLY A 353 3.70 -14.66 -12.90
C GLY A 353 2.64 -13.83 -13.63
N ALA A 354 2.75 -13.74 -14.94
CA ALA A 354 1.82 -12.99 -15.79
C ALA A 354 0.38 -13.54 -15.83
N SER A 355 0.14 -14.75 -15.31
CA SER A 355 -1.21 -15.31 -15.20
C SER A 355 -1.92 -14.97 -13.87
N PHE A 356 -1.26 -14.20 -13.00
CA PHE A 356 -1.86 -13.76 -11.76
C PHE A 356 -3.11 -12.90 -12.01
N VAL A 357 -4.16 -13.16 -11.24
CA VAL A 357 -5.40 -12.38 -11.20
C VAL A 357 -5.68 -12.04 -9.75
N ASP A 358 -5.78 -10.75 -9.43
CA ASP A 358 -6.11 -10.33 -8.07
C ASP A 358 -7.62 -10.47 -7.82
N LEU A 359 -7.98 -11.44 -7.00
CA LEU A 359 -9.37 -11.71 -6.63
C LEU A 359 -9.82 -10.97 -5.35
N GLY A 360 -8.99 -10.09 -4.80
CA GLY A 360 -9.34 -9.22 -3.67
C GLY A 360 -9.90 -9.97 -2.47
N VAL A 361 -11.07 -9.53 -2.00
CA VAL A 361 -11.78 -10.12 -0.85
C VAL A 361 -12.05 -11.61 -1.04
N GLY A 362 -12.38 -12.04 -2.27
CA GLY A 362 -12.61 -13.46 -2.55
C GLY A 362 -11.39 -14.32 -2.27
N ASN A 363 -10.18 -13.82 -2.60
CA ASN A 363 -8.93 -14.53 -2.32
C ASN A 363 -8.63 -14.60 -0.82
N PHE A 364 -8.86 -13.50 -0.09
CA PHE A 364 -8.74 -13.50 1.37
C PHE A 364 -9.67 -14.55 2.01
N LEU A 365 -10.92 -14.61 1.61
CA LEU A 365 -11.91 -15.53 2.18
C LEU A 365 -11.59 -16.99 1.86
N ASP A 366 -11.03 -17.29 0.68
CA ASP A 366 -10.74 -18.65 0.20
C ASP A 366 -9.44 -19.20 0.80
N SER A 367 -8.37 -18.41 0.82
CA SER A 367 -7.02 -18.88 1.15
C SER A 367 -6.61 -18.66 2.60
N GLY A 368 -7.41 -17.91 3.38
CA GLY A 368 -7.00 -17.50 4.72
C GLY A 368 -5.69 -16.71 4.71
N HIS A 369 -5.50 -15.80 3.74
CA HIS A 369 -4.30 -14.98 3.64
C HIS A 369 -3.93 -14.42 5.00
N GLN A 370 -2.83 -14.94 5.53
CA GLN A 370 -2.40 -14.75 6.89
C GLN A 370 -1.68 -13.41 7.01
N LEU A 371 -2.15 -12.58 7.90
CA LEU A 371 -1.32 -11.61 8.60
C LEU A 371 -0.29 -12.37 9.45
N SER A 372 0.69 -11.68 10.03
CA SER A 372 1.75 -12.23 10.89
C SER A 372 1.23 -13.16 11.99
N HIS A 373 -0.06 -13.12 12.28
CA HIS A 373 -0.80 -14.08 13.10
C HIS A 373 -1.93 -14.69 12.28
N PRO A 374 -2.07 -16.03 12.25
CA PRO A 374 -3.18 -16.69 11.59
C PRO A 374 -4.48 -16.39 12.35
N SER A 375 -5.20 -15.35 11.94
CA SER A 375 -6.63 -15.31 12.17
C SER A 375 -7.20 -16.36 11.22
N ALA A 376 -7.65 -17.50 11.76
CA ALA A 376 -8.37 -18.47 10.95
C ALA A 376 -9.52 -17.72 10.26
N VAL A 377 -9.61 -17.81 8.93
CA VAL A 377 -10.79 -17.33 8.21
C VAL A 377 -11.99 -17.94 8.90
N ASP A 378 -12.94 -17.12 9.24
CA ASP A 378 -14.17 -17.63 9.86
C ASP A 378 -14.86 -18.56 8.85
N ALA A 379 -14.91 -19.84 9.16
CA ALA A 379 -15.48 -20.84 8.26
C ALA A 379 -16.92 -20.49 7.83
N ARG A 380 -17.63 -19.66 8.63
CA ARG A 380 -18.95 -19.13 8.27
C ARG A 380 -18.92 -18.20 7.05
N TRP A 381 -17.75 -17.65 6.68
CA TRP A 381 -17.59 -16.76 5.52
C TRP A 381 -17.22 -17.49 4.23
N LEU A 382 -16.82 -18.79 4.29
CA LEU A 382 -16.50 -19.57 3.08
C LEU A 382 -17.63 -19.54 2.03
N PRO A 383 -18.93 -19.62 2.37
CA PRO A 383 -20.01 -19.49 1.39
C PRO A 383 -20.05 -18.13 0.68
N LEU A 384 -19.39 -17.10 1.21
CA LEU A 384 -19.34 -15.77 0.62
C LEU A 384 -18.24 -15.63 -0.45
N VAL A 385 -17.31 -16.58 -0.56
CA VAL A 385 -16.18 -16.55 -1.51
C VAL A 385 -16.61 -16.25 -2.95
N PRO A 386 -17.59 -17.00 -3.55
CA PRO A 386 -17.93 -16.77 -4.96
C PRO A 386 -18.46 -15.35 -5.22
N GLY A 387 -19.26 -14.79 -4.28
CA GLY A 387 -19.81 -13.44 -4.37
C GLY A 387 -18.83 -12.31 -4.11
N ASN A 388 -17.59 -12.64 -3.66
CA ASN A 388 -16.58 -11.65 -3.30
C ASN A 388 -15.32 -11.69 -4.19
N LYS A 389 -15.23 -12.60 -5.16
CA LYS A 389 -14.12 -12.63 -6.13
C LYS A 389 -14.07 -11.34 -6.94
N GLY A 390 -12.87 -10.77 -7.07
CA GLY A 390 -12.61 -9.53 -7.79
C GLY A 390 -13.08 -8.25 -7.07
N ARG A 391 -13.62 -8.35 -5.84
CA ARG A 391 -14.09 -7.20 -5.07
C ARG A 391 -12.98 -6.66 -4.18
N PHE A 392 -12.90 -5.33 -4.10
CA PHE A 392 -11.95 -4.60 -3.26
C PHE A 392 -12.71 -3.61 -2.38
N GLN A 393 -12.17 -3.36 -1.18
CA GLN A 393 -12.76 -2.42 -0.24
C GLN A 393 -13.00 -1.06 -0.90
N VAL A 394 -14.16 -0.46 -0.64
CA VAL A 394 -14.48 0.91 -1.01
C VAL A 394 -13.63 1.86 -0.16
N PRO A 395 -12.58 2.51 -0.72
CA PRO A 395 -11.71 3.36 0.08
C PRO A 395 -12.41 4.67 0.43
N THR A 396 -11.97 5.31 1.52
CA THR A 396 -12.32 6.71 1.76
C THR A 396 -11.86 7.60 0.60
N LEU A 397 -12.65 8.63 0.27
CA LEU A 397 -12.22 9.68 -0.68
C LEU A 397 -11.60 10.89 0.04
N ARG A 398 -11.48 10.85 1.38
CA ARG A 398 -10.73 11.88 2.11
C ARG A 398 -9.29 11.89 1.59
N ASN A 399 -8.76 13.08 1.33
CA ASN A 399 -7.43 13.27 0.75
C ASN A 399 -7.21 12.60 -0.63
N VAL A 400 -8.27 12.23 -1.35
CA VAL A 400 -8.18 11.47 -2.61
C VAL A 400 -7.31 12.19 -3.65
N ASP A 401 -7.34 13.53 -3.71
CA ASP A 401 -6.51 14.34 -4.62
C ASP A 401 -5.38 15.11 -3.92
N LYS A 402 -5.06 14.80 -2.63
CA LYS A 402 -3.95 15.48 -1.95
C LYS A 402 -2.63 15.17 -2.64
N ARG A 403 -1.91 16.22 -3.06
CA ARG A 403 -0.66 16.15 -3.82
C ARG A 403 0.31 17.23 -3.34
N PRO A 404 1.62 16.98 -3.32
CA PRO A 404 2.62 17.97 -2.90
C PRO A 404 2.78 19.12 -3.89
N TYR A 405 2.50 18.88 -5.19
CA TYR A 405 2.56 19.90 -6.26
C TYR A 405 1.63 19.51 -7.44
N PRO A 406 1.21 20.46 -8.27
CA PRO A 406 0.21 20.22 -9.33
C PRO A 406 0.57 19.14 -10.35
N GLY A 407 1.85 18.99 -10.69
CA GLY A 407 2.33 18.00 -11.66
C GLY A 407 2.57 16.60 -11.07
N PHE A 408 2.29 16.39 -9.78
CA PHE A 408 2.47 15.09 -9.13
C PHE A 408 1.48 14.08 -9.69
N ILE A 409 1.98 12.94 -10.15
CA ILE A 409 1.16 11.81 -10.59
C ILE A 409 0.78 10.97 -9.39
N LYS A 410 -0.52 10.86 -9.14
CA LYS A 410 -1.10 10.00 -8.11
C LYS A 410 -1.77 8.80 -8.78
N ALA A 411 -1.49 7.60 -8.27
CA ALA A 411 -2.10 6.38 -8.79
C ALA A 411 -3.42 6.08 -8.08
N TYR A 412 -4.41 5.55 -8.82
CA TYR A 412 -5.73 5.19 -8.31
C TYR A 412 -6.10 3.76 -8.70
N GLY A 413 -7.10 3.20 -8.00
CA GLY A 413 -7.44 1.78 -8.07
C GLY A 413 -6.48 0.94 -7.21
N HIS A 414 -6.85 -0.29 -6.88
CA HIS A 414 -6.05 -1.17 -6.02
C HIS A 414 -4.68 -1.51 -6.61
N ASN A 415 -4.57 -1.61 -7.93
CA ASN A 415 -3.34 -1.93 -8.66
C ASN A 415 -2.64 -0.71 -9.28
N GLY A 416 -3.13 0.51 -9.00
CA GLY A 416 -2.54 1.74 -9.51
C GLY A 416 -2.70 1.95 -11.03
N TYR A 417 -3.67 1.34 -11.67
CA TYR A 417 -3.90 1.45 -13.12
C TYR A 417 -4.15 2.89 -13.56
N PHE A 418 -5.03 3.63 -12.87
CA PHE A 418 -5.37 5.01 -13.22
C PHE A 418 -4.32 5.99 -12.70
N LYS A 419 -3.94 6.98 -13.53
CA LYS A 419 -2.87 7.94 -13.22
C LYS A 419 -3.39 9.36 -12.94
N SER A 420 -4.70 9.55 -12.94
CA SER A 420 -5.36 10.80 -12.55
C SER A 420 -6.74 10.53 -11.99
N LEU A 421 -7.25 11.47 -11.17
CA LEU A 421 -8.61 11.40 -10.67
C LEU A 421 -9.64 11.50 -11.80
N LYS A 422 -9.34 12.31 -12.84
CA LYS A 422 -10.19 12.40 -14.04
C LYS A 422 -10.29 11.06 -14.76
N SER A 423 -9.19 10.30 -14.90
CA SER A 423 -9.21 9.03 -15.62
C SER A 423 -10.07 7.96 -14.94
N ILE A 424 -10.05 7.89 -13.59
CA ILE A 424 -10.92 6.95 -12.90
C ILE A 424 -12.40 7.39 -12.95
N VAL A 425 -12.69 8.68 -12.90
CA VAL A 425 -14.05 9.20 -13.10
C VAL A 425 -14.56 8.88 -14.51
N HIS A 426 -13.73 9.08 -15.53
CA HIS A 426 -14.05 8.74 -16.91
C HIS A 426 -14.29 7.23 -17.09
N PHE A 427 -13.51 6.39 -16.40
CA PHE A 427 -13.74 4.94 -16.36
C PHE A 427 -15.09 4.60 -15.74
N TYR A 428 -15.46 5.19 -14.62
CA TYR A 428 -16.77 5.01 -14.00
C TYR A 428 -17.91 5.43 -14.94
N ASN A 429 -17.68 6.47 -15.74
CA ASN A 429 -18.66 6.97 -16.70
C ASN A 429 -18.80 6.06 -17.93
N THR A 430 -17.68 5.49 -18.44
CA THR A 430 -17.62 5.00 -19.83
C THR A 430 -17.18 3.53 -19.98
N ARG A 431 -16.78 2.83 -18.92
CA ARG A 431 -16.27 1.44 -18.99
C ARG A 431 -17.12 0.50 -19.86
N ASP A 432 -18.44 0.62 -19.80
CA ASP A 432 -19.41 -0.26 -20.46
C ASP A 432 -20.04 0.37 -21.70
N THR A 433 -19.65 1.59 -22.09
CA THR A 433 -20.14 2.31 -23.27
C THR A 433 -19.07 2.44 -24.35
N LEU A 434 -17.79 2.50 -23.98
CA LEU A 434 -16.67 2.47 -24.91
C LEU A 434 -16.31 1.02 -25.29
N PRO A 435 -15.75 0.81 -26.49
CA PRO A 435 -15.33 -0.52 -26.94
C PRO A 435 -14.16 -1.06 -26.09
N ARG A 436 -13.88 -2.35 -26.22
CA ARG A 436 -12.67 -2.95 -25.66
C ARG A 436 -11.46 -2.59 -26.53
N CYS A 437 -10.38 -2.16 -25.87
CA CYS A 437 -9.11 -1.88 -26.52
C CYS A 437 -8.53 -3.14 -27.17
N GLN A 438 -7.88 -2.98 -28.30
CA GLN A 438 -6.92 -3.96 -28.80
C GLN A 438 -5.61 -3.86 -28.01
N ALA A 439 -4.74 -4.86 -28.15
CA ALA A 439 -3.43 -4.82 -27.49
C ALA A 439 -2.64 -3.57 -27.95
N ASN A 440 -2.10 -2.80 -27.02
CA ASN A 440 -1.37 -1.55 -27.27
C ASN A 440 -2.17 -0.48 -28.03
N ASP A 441 -3.49 -0.42 -27.79
CA ASP A 441 -4.36 0.56 -28.43
C ASP A 441 -4.01 1.99 -27.93
N PRO A 442 -3.70 2.94 -28.82
CA PRO A 442 -3.37 4.31 -28.42
C PRO A 442 -4.57 5.08 -27.84
N GLY A 443 -5.78 4.54 -27.99
CA GLY A 443 -7.00 5.09 -27.43
C GLY A 443 -7.33 4.61 -26.02
N GLU A 444 -6.46 3.79 -25.43
CA GLU A 444 -6.65 3.29 -24.08
C GLU A 444 -6.88 4.43 -23.08
N GLY A 445 -7.93 4.31 -22.30
CA GLY A 445 -8.31 5.32 -21.30
C GLY A 445 -9.06 6.52 -21.84
N THR A 446 -9.31 6.62 -23.16
CA THR A 446 -10.01 7.73 -23.81
C THR A 446 -11.12 7.27 -24.76
N THR A 447 -10.82 6.36 -25.68
CA THR A 447 -11.79 5.85 -26.68
C THR A 447 -12.08 4.37 -26.52
N CYS A 448 -11.33 3.67 -25.68
CA CYS A 448 -11.56 2.27 -25.34
C CYS A 448 -11.02 1.94 -23.93
N TRP A 449 -11.47 0.84 -23.36
CA TRP A 449 -10.96 0.29 -22.09
C TRP A 449 -10.51 -1.16 -22.27
N PRO A 450 -9.36 -1.57 -21.70
CA PRO A 450 -8.97 -2.97 -21.65
C PRO A 450 -10.01 -3.86 -20.97
N ALA A 451 -9.87 -5.16 -21.13
CA ALA A 451 -10.69 -6.10 -20.36
C ALA A 451 -10.42 -5.94 -18.84
N PRO A 452 -11.43 -6.12 -18.00
CA PRO A 452 -11.22 -6.17 -16.56
C PRO A 452 -10.29 -7.32 -16.16
N GLU A 453 -9.46 -7.14 -15.13
CA GLU A 453 -8.58 -8.18 -14.61
C GLU A 453 -9.40 -9.39 -14.12
N SER A 454 -10.46 -9.15 -13.35
CA SER A 454 -11.43 -10.18 -12.97
C SER A 454 -12.80 -9.84 -13.52
N THR A 455 -13.45 -10.80 -14.17
CA THR A 455 -14.83 -10.69 -14.67
C THR A 455 -15.88 -11.08 -13.63
N ASP A 456 -15.45 -11.59 -12.46
CA ASP A 456 -16.36 -12.00 -11.39
C ASP A 456 -17.02 -10.78 -10.72
N ASN A 457 -18.32 -10.85 -10.51
CA ASN A 457 -19.07 -9.88 -9.70
C ASN A 457 -18.92 -8.40 -10.08
N ILE A 458 -18.68 -8.08 -11.36
CA ILE A 458 -18.51 -6.69 -11.82
C ILE A 458 -19.77 -5.89 -11.52
N ASN A 459 -19.58 -4.72 -10.90
CA ASN A 459 -20.65 -3.77 -10.65
C ASN A 459 -21.03 -3.02 -11.94
N THR A 460 -22.04 -3.51 -12.63
CA THR A 460 -22.59 -2.88 -13.85
C THR A 460 -23.79 -1.98 -13.56
N LYS A 461 -24.28 -1.94 -12.32
CA LYS A 461 -25.44 -1.14 -11.95
C LYS A 461 -25.11 0.31 -11.65
N ARG A 462 -23.92 0.55 -11.05
CA ARG A 462 -23.51 1.86 -10.52
C ARG A 462 -22.22 2.40 -11.15
N VAL A 463 -21.54 1.61 -11.97
CA VAL A 463 -20.27 1.94 -12.61
C VAL A 463 -20.31 1.48 -14.06
N GLY A 464 -19.71 2.27 -14.96
CA GLY A 464 -19.49 1.93 -16.35
C GLY A 464 -20.43 2.60 -17.35
N ARG A 465 -21.52 3.24 -16.89
CA ARG A 465 -22.50 3.87 -17.78
C ARG A 465 -23.25 4.99 -17.04
N LEU A 466 -22.56 6.07 -16.66
CA LEU A 466 -23.20 7.14 -15.89
C LEU A 466 -23.87 8.21 -16.79
N GLY A 467 -23.48 8.30 -18.06
CA GLY A 467 -24.00 9.26 -19.02
C GLY A 467 -23.61 10.72 -18.70
N LEU A 468 -22.43 10.91 -18.08
CA LEU A 468 -21.89 12.22 -17.77
C LEU A 468 -21.27 12.86 -19.02
N SER A 469 -21.42 14.18 -19.16
CA SER A 469 -20.62 14.98 -20.08
C SER A 469 -19.21 15.20 -19.50
N GLU A 470 -18.25 15.64 -20.32
CA GLU A 470 -16.91 15.97 -19.88
C GLU A 470 -16.91 17.05 -18.78
N ALA A 471 -17.75 18.08 -18.92
CA ALA A 471 -17.89 19.14 -17.93
C ALA A 471 -18.47 18.61 -16.58
N GLU A 472 -19.36 17.62 -16.63
CA GLU A 472 -19.88 16.97 -15.42
C GLU A 472 -18.81 16.09 -14.74
N GLU A 473 -17.95 15.41 -15.51
CA GLU A 473 -16.79 14.70 -14.95
C GLU A 473 -15.80 15.68 -14.30
N ASP A 474 -15.54 16.85 -14.91
CA ASP A 474 -14.68 17.89 -14.35
C ASP A 474 -15.27 18.48 -13.06
N ALA A 475 -16.57 18.67 -12.99
CA ALA A 475 -17.26 19.11 -11.79
C ALA A 475 -17.11 18.09 -10.64
N LEU A 476 -17.25 16.78 -10.92
CA LEU A 476 -16.99 15.73 -9.94
C LEU A 476 -15.55 15.75 -9.41
N VAL A 477 -14.57 15.95 -10.29
CA VAL A 477 -13.17 16.08 -9.90
C VAL A 477 -12.99 17.30 -9.01
N ALA A 478 -13.56 18.46 -9.37
CA ALA A 478 -13.50 19.68 -8.57
C ALA A 478 -14.10 19.49 -7.18
N PHE A 479 -15.24 18.80 -7.08
CA PHE A 479 -15.82 18.44 -5.79
C PHE A 479 -14.86 17.55 -4.97
N MET A 480 -14.34 16.46 -5.53
CA MET A 480 -13.45 15.54 -4.81
C MET A 480 -12.15 16.21 -4.34
N GLN A 481 -11.67 17.25 -5.01
CA GLN A 481 -10.54 18.07 -4.56
C GLN A 481 -10.85 18.82 -3.25
N THR A 482 -12.12 19.14 -2.98
CA THR A 482 -12.54 19.78 -1.73
C THR A 482 -12.40 18.87 -0.50
N LEU A 483 -12.15 17.57 -0.69
CA LEU A 483 -11.99 16.57 0.38
C LEU A 483 -10.56 16.50 0.92
N THR A 484 -9.68 17.40 0.49
CA THR A 484 -8.27 17.48 0.92
C THR A 484 -8.15 18.25 2.22
N ASP A 485 -7.57 17.62 3.25
CA ASP A 485 -7.32 18.20 4.56
C ASP A 485 -6.28 19.33 4.55
N GLY A 486 -6.38 20.22 5.53
CA GLY A 486 -5.51 21.38 5.67
C GLY A 486 -6.04 22.63 4.94
N PHE A 487 -7.34 22.68 4.65
CA PHE A 487 -7.95 23.86 4.07
C PHE A 487 -7.88 25.06 5.03
N THR A 488 -7.34 26.16 4.55
CA THR A 488 -7.36 27.46 5.24
C THR A 488 -8.21 28.44 4.44
N SER A 489 -9.30 28.91 5.01
CA SER A 489 -10.01 30.04 4.44
C SER A 489 -9.07 31.26 4.48
N ARG A 490 -8.43 31.63 3.38
CA ARG A 490 -7.86 32.97 3.26
C ARG A 490 -9.06 33.91 3.37
N GLY A 491 -9.09 34.70 4.43
CA GLY A 491 -10.16 35.63 4.66
C GLY A 491 -10.43 36.45 3.41
N VAL A 492 -11.71 36.52 3.03
CA VAL A 492 -12.18 37.56 2.14
C VAL A 492 -11.93 38.86 2.92
N GLN A 493 -10.84 39.57 2.56
CA GLN A 493 -10.65 40.97 2.93
C GLN A 493 -11.52 41.83 2.01
#